data_f38be7d74c8f16c262c995748c23aa08
#
_entry.id   f38be7d74c8f16c262c995748c23aa08
#
_cell.length_a   1.000
_cell.length_b   1.000
_cell.length_c   1.000
_cell.angle_alpha   90.00
_cell.angle_beta   90.00
_cell.angle_gamma   90.00
#
_symmetry.space_group_name_H-M   'P 1'
#
loop_
_entity.id
_entity.type
_entity.pdbx_description
1 polymer ?
#
loop_
_entity_poly.entity_id
_entity_poly.type
_entity_poly.pdbx_seq_one_letter_code
_entity_poly.pdbx_strand_id
1 'polypeptide(L)'
;MTELRPVRAPAGRDDLGEATMPGFANHFSTEALAGALPVGRNSPQHVPYGLYTEQLSGTAFTAPRAENRRSWLYRLRPTANHPAYKPYQRETLLRSGPFDEVPPTPNRLRWDVLPLPTEPTDFVDGLVTYCGAGDPAGGTGLGVHLYAANLSMERRAFYNADGELLIVPQQGALRLFTEMGVLRVEPQQIAVVPRGLRFRVELIDGAARGYVCENYGALFRLPDLGPIGSNGLANPRDFESPVAWYEDDDTPFEIVQKFCGRLWTTTQSHSPFDVAAWHGNLAPYRYDLRRFNTINTVSFDHPDPSIFTVLTAPSDTPGTANCDFVIFPPRWMVAEDSFRPPWFHRNVMSEFMGLIHGAYDAKEGGFAPGGASLHNCMSGHGPDRPSYEGAVRAELKPHRIENTMAFMFESRFVFHPTRFAADTPLCQLDYDDCWADFLKAQLPVSGDDPA
;
A
#
# COMPACT_ATOMS: atom_id res chain seq x y z
N MET A 1 -37.69 10.20 12.30
CA MET A 1 -36.25 9.98 12.04
C MET A 1 -36.08 8.48 11.86
N THR A 2 -35.75 8.04 10.66
CA THR A 2 -35.47 6.63 10.39
C THR A 2 -34.10 6.34 11.04
N GLU A 3 -34.08 5.58 12.10
CA GLU A 3 -32.83 5.12 12.70
C GLU A 3 -32.05 4.32 11.67
N LEU A 4 -30.86 4.77 11.31
CA LEU A 4 -29.91 4.00 10.50
C LEU A 4 -29.53 2.77 11.32
N ARG A 5 -29.96 1.59 10.87
CA ARG A 5 -29.59 0.34 11.51
C ARG A 5 -28.13 0.03 11.22
N PRO A 6 -27.31 -0.37 12.21
CA PRO A 6 -25.93 -0.77 11.97
C PRO A 6 -25.86 -1.99 11.04
N VAL A 7 -24.84 -2.04 10.21
CA VAL A 7 -24.58 -3.20 9.37
C VAL A 7 -24.04 -4.33 10.26
N ARG A 8 -24.58 -5.51 10.10
CA ARG A 8 -24.20 -6.72 10.87
C ARG A 8 -23.62 -7.78 9.95
N ALA A 9 -22.66 -8.53 10.48
CA ALA A 9 -22.26 -9.78 9.84
C ALA A 9 -23.42 -10.78 9.82
N PRO A 10 -23.54 -11.63 8.79
CA PRO A 10 -24.48 -12.73 8.80
C PRO A 10 -24.23 -13.65 10.00
N ALA A 11 -25.28 -14.14 10.63
CA ALA A 11 -25.16 -15.03 11.77
C ALA A 11 -24.78 -16.45 11.31
N GLY A 12 -23.55 -16.89 11.61
CA GLY A 12 -23.07 -18.25 11.39
C GLY A 12 -21.63 -18.40 11.84
N ARG A 13 -21.33 -19.43 12.65
CA ARG A 13 -19.96 -19.69 13.15
C ARG A 13 -18.96 -20.09 12.05
N ASP A 14 -19.43 -20.44 10.84
CA ASP A 14 -18.60 -20.79 9.69
C ASP A 14 -18.30 -19.60 8.76
N ASP A 15 -18.91 -18.43 9.02
CA ASP A 15 -18.64 -17.20 8.30
C ASP A 15 -17.51 -16.47 9.03
N LEU A 16 -16.31 -16.47 8.42
CA LEU A 16 -15.11 -15.81 8.94
C LEU A 16 -15.22 -14.28 8.97
N GLY A 17 -16.43 -13.71 8.86
CA GLY A 17 -16.66 -12.28 8.98
C GLY A 17 -16.09 -11.45 7.83
N GLU A 18 -15.91 -12.02 6.63
CA GLU A 18 -15.38 -11.32 5.44
C GLU A 18 -16.36 -10.32 4.81
N ALA A 19 -17.50 -10.05 5.44
CA ALA A 19 -18.45 -9.05 4.98
C ALA A 19 -17.85 -7.64 5.03
N THR A 20 -18.15 -6.84 4.00
CA THR A 20 -17.60 -5.49 3.85
C THR A 20 -18.68 -4.44 3.62
N MET A 21 -18.33 -3.19 3.87
CA MET A 21 -19.13 -1.99 3.62
C MET A 21 -18.44 -1.14 2.57
N PRO A 22 -19.12 -0.75 1.48
CA PRO A 22 -18.51 0.07 0.44
C PRO A 22 -18.36 1.54 0.86
N GLY A 23 -17.29 2.18 0.42
CA GLY A 23 -17.03 3.59 0.60
C GLY A 23 -15.62 3.90 1.10
N PHE A 24 -15.07 5.02 0.62
CA PHE A 24 -13.76 5.51 1.08
C PHE A 24 -13.96 6.53 2.21
N ALA A 25 -13.40 6.25 3.38
CA ALA A 25 -13.44 7.12 4.55
C ALA A 25 -14.85 7.62 4.93
N ASN A 26 -15.87 6.83 4.66
CA ASN A 26 -17.24 7.10 5.08
C ASN A 26 -17.38 6.95 6.60
N HIS A 27 -18.41 7.59 7.16
CA HIS A 27 -18.82 7.31 8.54
C HIS A 27 -19.61 6.01 8.58
N PHE A 28 -18.91 4.92 8.86
CA PHE A 28 -19.49 3.60 9.03
C PHE A 28 -20.06 3.41 10.43
N SER A 29 -20.96 2.44 10.56
CA SER A 29 -21.56 2.03 11.81
C SER A 29 -21.91 0.55 11.72
N THR A 30 -21.29 -0.30 12.57
CA THR A 30 -21.41 -1.74 12.48
C THR A 30 -21.27 -2.41 13.85
N GLU A 31 -21.95 -3.54 14.03
CA GLU A 31 -21.90 -4.35 15.24
C GLU A 31 -21.89 -5.85 14.90
N ALA A 32 -21.02 -6.61 15.56
CA ALA A 32 -20.99 -8.07 15.49
C ALA A 32 -21.92 -8.71 16.54
N LEU A 33 -22.14 -8.01 17.66
CA LEU A 33 -23.09 -8.37 18.70
C LEU A 33 -24.28 -7.41 18.67
N ALA A 34 -25.48 -7.94 18.51
CA ALA A 34 -26.70 -7.13 18.39
C ALA A 34 -26.89 -6.20 19.60
N GLY A 35 -27.00 -4.90 19.35
CA GLY A 35 -27.18 -3.88 20.41
C GLY A 35 -25.91 -3.51 21.16
N ALA A 36 -24.73 -3.91 20.68
CA ALA A 36 -23.44 -3.50 21.26
C ALA A 36 -23.10 -2.04 20.97
N LEU A 37 -23.63 -1.51 19.87
CA LEU A 37 -23.38 -0.11 19.46
C LEU A 37 -24.26 0.84 20.26
N PRO A 38 -23.70 1.79 21.04
CA PRO A 38 -24.49 2.78 21.76
C PRO A 38 -25.26 3.70 20.80
N VAL A 39 -26.46 4.12 21.24
CA VAL A 39 -27.29 5.05 20.49
C VAL A 39 -27.16 6.46 21.05
N GLY A 40 -26.90 7.42 20.16
CA GLY A 40 -26.92 8.86 20.45
C GLY A 40 -25.73 9.43 21.23
N ARG A 41 -24.86 8.60 21.81
CA ARG A 41 -23.62 9.00 22.50
C ARG A 41 -22.48 8.07 22.18
N ASN A 42 -21.27 8.64 21.99
CA ASN A 42 -20.07 7.84 21.77
C ASN A 42 -19.61 7.13 23.06
N SER A 43 -19.70 7.80 24.21
CA SER A 43 -19.29 7.28 25.50
C SER A 43 -20.40 7.48 26.54
N PRO A 44 -21.47 6.69 26.52
CA PRO A 44 -22.50 6.78 27.54
C PRO A 44 -21.96 6.31 28.90
N GLN A 45 -22.60 6.74 30.02
CA GLN A 45 -22.23 6.30 31.35
C GLN A 45 -22.31 4.77 31.51
N HIS A 46 -23.31 4.17 30.89
CA HIS A 46 -23.49 2.73 30.83
C HIS A 46 -23.47 2.24 29.40
N VAL A 47 -22.35 1.65 29.00
CA VAL A 47 -22.19 1.06 27.67
C VAL A 47 -22.93 -0.28 27.62
N PRO A 48 -23.60 -0.61 26.50
CA PRO A 48 -24.25 -1.92 26.37
C PRO A 48 -23.26 -3.06 26.67
N TYR A 49 -23.77 -4.09 27.35
CA TYR A 49 -23.02 -5.28 27.78
C TYR A 49 -21.83 -5.02 28.71
N GLY A 50 -21.67 -3.79 29.22
CA GLY A 50 -20.48 -3.40 29.98
C GLY A 50 -19.20 -3.27 29.14
N LEU A 51 -19.31 -3.12 27.81
CA LEU A 51 -18.18 -2.94 26.92
C LEU A 51 -17.42 -1.65 27.26
N TYR A 52 -16.12 -1.66 26.98
CA TYR A 52 -15.26 -0.50 27.14
C TYR A 52 -15.26 0.34 25.87
N THR A 53 -15.51 1.63 26.03
CA THR A 53 -15.40 2.60 24.94
C THR A 53 -13.94 3.00 24.73
N GLU A 54 -13.48 2.90 23.50
CA GLU A 54 -12.13 3.33 23.11
C GLU A 54 -12.18 4.16 21.84
N GLN A 55 -11.40 5.23 21.75
CA GLN A 55 -11.26 6.03 20.54
C GLN A 55 -9.92 5.74 19.87
N LEU A 56 -9.96 5.33 18.60
CA LEU A 56 -8.79 5.29 17.71
C LEU A 56 -8.79 6.55 16.83
N SER A 57 -7.75 7.38 16.93
CA SER A 57 -7.62 8.61 16.15
C SER A 57 -6.40 8.54 15.23
N GLY A 58 -6.62 8.72 13.93
CA GLY A 58 -5.56 8.82 12.90
C GLY A 58 -5.11 10.25 12.64
N THR A 59 -5.78 11.24 13.23
CA THR A 59 -5.46 12.66 13.15
C THR A 59 -5.46 13.27 14.54
N ALA A 60 -4.92 14.48 14.69
CA ALA A 60 -5.06 15.23 15.94
C ALA A 60 -6.55 15.42 16.29
N PHE A 61 -6.90 15.43 17.58
CA PHE A 61 -8.29 15.68 18.02
C PHE A 61 -8.86 16.99 17.49
N THR A 62 -8.01 17.97 17.28
CA THR A 62 -8.34 19.31 16.80
C THR A 62 -8.23 19.48 15.29
N ALA A 63 -8.00 18.40 14.54
CA ALA A 63 -7.96 18.47 13.07
C ALA A 63 -9.27 19.06 12.51
N PRO A 64 -9.23 19.78 11.37
CA PRO A 64 -10.42 20.28 10.70
C PRO A 64 -11.43 19.16 10.46
N ARG A 65 -12.72 19.46 10.59
CA ARG A 65 -13.78 18.45 10.48
C ARG A 65 -13.71 17.62 9.19
N ALA A 66 -13.35 18.23 8.08
CA ALA A 66 -13.25 17.55 6.79
C ALA A 66 -12.08 16.55 6.73
N GLU A 67 -11.02 16.78 7.52
CA GLU A 67 -9.80 15.99 7.54
C GLU A 67 -9.72 15.02 8.73
N ASN A 68 -10.56 15.23 9.75
CA ASN A 68 -10.52 14.45 10.98
C ASN A 68 -10.89 12.99 10.72
N ARG A 69 -10.00 12.07 11.10
CA ARG A 69 -10.16 10.62 10.96
C ARG A 69 -10.10 9.99 12.35
N ARG A 70 -11.20 9.39 12.77
CA ARG A 70 -11.33 8.69 14.05
C ARG A 70 -12.43 7.65 14.01
N SER A 71 -12.33 6.65 14.88
CA SER A 71 -13.38 5.68 15.12
C SER A 71 -13.51 5.40 16.61
N TRP A 72 -14.73 5.04 17.02
CA TRP A 72 -15.09 4.61 18.35
C TRP A 72 -15.29 3.10 18.34
N LEU A 73 -14.55 2.43 19.22
CA LEU A 73 -14.52 0.98 19.36
C LEU A 73 -15.19 0.61 20.69
N TYR A 74 -15.99 -0.43 20.68
CA TYR A 74 -16.67 -0.97 21.87
C TYR A 74 -16.22 -2.41 22.04
N ARG A 75 -15.36 -2.62 23.06
CA ARG A 75 -14.55 -3.83 23.18
C ARG A 75 -14.67 -4.49 24.56
N LEU A 76 -14.32 -5.79 24.61
CA LEU A 76 -14.43 -6.56 25.84
C LEU A 76 -13.40 -6.12 26.89
N ARG A 77 -12.19 -5.70 26.47
CA ARG A 77 -11.10 -5.25 27.35
C ARG A 77 -10.39 -4.05 26.76
N PRO A 78 -10.06 -3.02 27.56
CA PRO A 78 -9.36 -1.84 27.04
C PRO A 78 -7.94 -2.21 26.59
N THR A 79 -7.43 -1.58 25.50
CA THR A 79 -6.06 -1.81 25.01
C THR A 79 -4.98 -1.49 26.04
N ALA A 80 -5.29 -0.69 27.05
CA ALA A 80 -4.40 -0.40 28.17
C ALA A 80 -4.11 -1.61 29.07
N ASN A 81 -4.91 -2.68 28.94
CA ASN A 81 -4.73 -3.92 29.73
C ASN A 81 -3.70 -4.84 29.06
N HIS A 82 -2.43 -4.47 29.20
CA HIS A 82 -1.30 -5.29 28.75
C HIS A 82 -0.08 -5.13 29.68
N PRO A 83 0.78 -6.15 29.80
CA PRO A 83 2.07 -6.00 30.46
C PRO A 83 3.02 -5.04 29.71
N ALA A 84 4.11 -4.65 30.37
CA ALA A 84 5.11 -3.80 29.74
C ALA A 84 5.74 -4.45 28.49
N TYR A 85 5.95 -3.66 27.46
CA TYR A 85 6.66 -4.10 26.26
C TYR A 85 8.14 -4.34 26.54
N LYS A 86 8.70 -5.30 25.83
CA LYS A 86 10.13 -5.65 25.83
C LYS A 86 10.66 -5.56 24.40
N PRO A 87 11.96 -5.29 24.19
CA PRO A 87 12.55 -5.35 22.87
C PRO A 87 12.30 -6.73 22.23
N TYR A 88 11.95 -6.71 20.95
CA TYR A 88 11.77 -7.91 20.14
C TYR A 88 13.12 -8.61 19.93
N GLN A 89 13.21 -9.92 20.13
CA GLN A 89 14.47 -10.65 20.20
C GLN A 89 14.83 -11.41 18.92
N ARG A 90 13.89 -11.59 17.98
CA ARG A 90 14.19 -12.27 16.72
C ARG A 90 14.95 -11.33 15.78
N GLU A 91 15.88 -11.88 15.02
CA GLU A 91 16.54 -11.14 13.95
C GLU A 91 15.52 -10.83 12.83
N THR A 92 15.56 -9.63 12.29
CA THR A 92 14.67 -9.18 11.24
C THR A 92 15.41 -8.31 10.23
N LEU A 93 14.95 -8.33 9.00
CA LEU A 93 15.39 -7.43 7.94
C LEU A 93 14.50 -6.17 7.80
N LEU A 94 13.54 -6.02 8.72
CA LEU A 94 12.75 -4.80 8.81
C LEU A 94 13.62 -3.65 9.32
N ARG A 95 13.69 -2.57 8.56
CA ARG A 95 14.42 -1.33 8.88
C ARG A 95 13.47 -0.15 8.83
N SER A 96 13.87 0.94 9.45
CA SER A 96 13.12 2.19 9.47
C SER A 96 14.07 3.38 9.49
N GLY A 97 13.54 4.57 9.28
CA GLY A 97 14.33 5.81 9.38
C GLY A 97 15.02 6.01 10.75
N PRO A 98 16.18 6.72 10.75
CA PRO A 98 16.86 7.23 9.58
C PRO A 98 17.51 6.10 8.76
N PHE A 99 17.38 6.15 7.43
CA PHE A 99 17.97 5.17 6.52
C PHE A 99 19.40 5.60 6.17
N ASP A 100 20.35 5.23 7.03
CA ASP A 100 21.76 5.65 6.96
C ASP A 100 22.76 4.49 6.79
N GLU A 101 22.26 3.29 6.55
CA GLU A 101 23.11 2.09 6.37
C GLU A 101 23.96 2.16 5.10
N VAL A 102 23.40 2.74 4.02
CA VAL A 102 24.04 2.87 2.70
C VAL A 102 23.72 4.26 2.16
N PRO A 103 24.70 4.98 1.58
CA PRO A 103 24.43 6.25 0.90
C PRO A 103 23.42 6.07 -0.24
N PRO A 104 22.52 7.05 -0.48
CA PRO A 104 21.65 7.01 -1.65
C PRO A 104 22.49 7.13 -2.92
N THR A 105 22.02 6.51 -3.99
CA THR A 105 22.71 6.51 -5.29
C THR A 105 21.85 7.17 -6.35
N PRO A 106 22.47 7.90 -7.32
CA PRO A 106 21.78 8.34 -8.52
C PRO A 106 21.63 7.22 -9.56
N ASN A 107 22.24 6.06 -9.33
CA ASN A 107 22.10 4.90 -10.21
C ASN A 107 20.70 4.30 -10.10
N ARG A 108 20.23 3.76 -11.20
CA ARG A 108 18.99 3.02 -11.26
C ARG A 108 19.23 1.63 -10.69
N LEU A 109 18.32 1.18 -9.83
CA LEU A 109 18.42 -0.13 -9.19
C LEU A 109 17.25 -1.00 -9.64
N ARG A 110 17.49 -2.30 -9.79
CA ARG A 110 16.46 -3.30 -10.08
C ARG A 110 16.80 -4.59 -9.34
N TRP A 111 15.76 -5.24 -8.81
CA TRP A 111 15.90 -6.49 -8.06
C TRP A 111 15.01 -7.57 -8.66
N ASP A 112 15.57 -8.76 -8.70
CA ASP A 112 14.82 -9.98 -8.93
C ASP A 112 13.83 -10.27 -7.79
N VAL A 113 13.02 -11.27 -8.03
CA VAL A 113 11.93 -11.67 -7.14
C VAL A 113 12.47 -12.15 -5.79
N LEU A 114 11.96 -11.60 -4.69
CA LEU A 114 12.26 -12.10 -3.34
C LEU A 114 11.75 -13.55 -3.22
N PRO A 115 12.61 -14.54 -2.95
CA PRO A 115 12.20 -15.93 -2.82
C PRO A 115 11.27 -16.14 -1.61
N LEU A 116 10.37 -17.11 -1.71
CA LEU A 116 9.61 -17.56 -0.54
C LEU A 116 10.55 -18.25 0.46
N PRO A 117 10.35 -18.06 1.77
CA PRO A 117 11.19 -18.67 2.79
C PRO A 117 11.04 -20.20 2.79
N THR A 118 12.13 -20.91 3.14
CA THR A 118 12.13 -22.35 3.38
C THR A 118 11.81 -22.68 4.84
N GLU A 119 12.21 -21.81 5.76
CA GLU A 119 11.89 -21.93 7.17
C GLU A 119 10.55 -21.29 7.50
N PRO A 120 9.83 -21.77 8.53
CA PRO A 120 8.56 -21.20 8.94
C PRO A 120 8.70 -19.70 9.27
N THR A 121 8.08 -18.87 8.45
CA THR A 121 8.19 -17.41 8.50
C THR A 121 6.83 -16.78 8.30
N ASP A 122 6.38 -16.04 9.30
CA ASP A 122 5.12 -15.31 9.19
C ASP A 122 5.30 -13.90 8.54
N PHE A 123 4.21 -13.18 8.40
CA PHE A 123 4.22 -11.87 7.75
C PHE A 123 5.18 -10.88 8.40
N VAL A 124 5.27 -10.82 9.73
CA VAL A 124 6.12 -9.85 10.44
C VAL A 124 7.59 -10.19 10.29
N ASP A 125 7.93 -11.46 10.50
CA ASP A 125 9.30 -11.95 10.41
C ASP A 125 9.79 -12.02 8.95
N GLY A 126 8.86 -12.08 7.99
CA GLY A 126 9.10 -12.07 6.54
C GLY A 126 9.20 -10.69 5.91
N LEU A 127 9.04 -9.60 6.69
CA LEU A 127 9.22 -8.23 6.18
C LEU A 127 10.71 -7.91 5.95
N VAL A 128 11.03 -7.48 4.73
CA VAL A 128 12.37 -7.08 4.30
C VAL A 128 12.32 -5.67 3.75
N THR A 129 13.01 -4.73 4.38
CA THR A 129 13.06 -3.36 3.89
C THR A 129 14.07 -3.23 2.76
N TYR A 130 13.61 -2.70 1.63
CA TYR A 130 14.45 -2.43 0.45
C TYR A 130 15.01 -1.01 0.47
N CYS A 131 14.17 -0.03 0.75
CA CYS A 131 14.59 1.37 0.81
C CYS A 131 13.61 2.19 1.65
N GLY A 132 13.96 3.43 1.88
CA GLY A 132 13.09 4.38 2.56
C GLY A 132 13.72 5.75 2.66
N ALA A 133 12.96 6.66 3.24
CA ALA A 133 13.38 8.04 3.50
C ALA A 133 12.62 8.62 4.69
N GLY A 134 13.18 9.64 5.31
CA GLY A 134 12.55 10.34 6.42
C GLY A 134 12.72 9.63 7.74
N ASP A 135 11.85 9.95 8.69
CA ASP A 135 11.93 9.48 10.07
C ASP A 135 10.52 9.30 10.67
N PRO A 136 10.18 8.11 11.17
CA PRO A 136 8.89 7.90 11.84
C PRO A 136 8.69 8.79 13.07
N ALA A 137 9.76 9.16 13.80
CA ALA A 137 9.65 10.08 14.93
C ALA A 137 9.29 11.50 14.48
N GLY A 138 9.72 11.91 13.30
CA GLY A 138 9.35 13.18 12.68
C GLY A 138 8.00 13.14 11.93
N GLY A 139 7.42 11.96 11.75
CA GLY A 139 6.16 11.79 11.04
C GLY A 139 6.23 12.18 9.56
N THR A 140 7.36 11.93 8.90
CA THR A 140 7.61 12.28 7.51
C THR A 140 8.43 11.22 6.79
N GLY A 141 8.15 11.00 5.50
CA GLY A 141 8.80 9.96 4.71
C GLY A 141 8.06 8.63 4.75
N LEU A 142 8.74 7.59 4.34
CA LEU A 142 8.18 6.23 4.21
C LEU A 142 9.26 5.16 4.21
N GLY A 143 8.86 3.94 4.51
CA GLY A 143 9.63 2.73 4.27
C GLY A 143 8.99 1.88 3.20
N VAL A 144 9.79 1.29 2.34
CA VAL A 144 9.34 0.32 1.33
C VAL A 144 9.88 -1.05 1.68
N HIS A 145 8.96 -1.96 1.92
CA HIS A 145 9.27 -3.33 2.30
C HIS A 145 8.69 -4.30 1.26
N LEU A 146 9.35 -5.45 1.12
CA LEU A 146 8.74 -6.64 0.57
C LEU A 146 8.45 -7.59 1.72
N TYR A 147 7.44 -8.44 1.56
CA TYR A 147 7.22 -9.55 2.47
C TYR A 147 7.22 -10.87 1.71
N ALA A 148 7.71 -11.91 2.36
CA ALA A 148 7.61 -13.29 1.91
C ALA A 148 7.33 -14.16 3.13
N ALA A 149 6.22 -14.90 3.11
CA ALA A 149 5.75 -15.68 4.26
C ALA A 149 5.21 -17.04 3.82
N ASN A 150 5.41 -18.05 4.66
CA ASN A 150 4.89 -19.41 4.49
C ASN A 150 4.23 -19.96 5.77
N LEU A 151 4.00 -19.08 6.75
CA LEU A 151 3.32 -19.41 8.01
C LEU A 151 2.28 -18.34 8.33
N SER A 152 1.07 -18.74 8.67
CA SER A 152 0.05 -17.85 9.19
C SER A 152 0.36 -17.39 10.60
N MET A 153 -0.01 -16.17 10.95
CA MET A 153 0.11 -15.66 12.31
C MET A 153 -0.97 -16.28 13.19
N GLU A 154 -0.58 -17.16 14.10
CA GLU A 154 -1.48 -17.75 15.10
C GLU A 154 -1.20 -17.16 16.49
N ARG A 155 -2.23 -16.76 17.23
CA ARG A 155 -2.10 -16.15 18.57
C ARG A 155 -1.01 -15.07 18.63
N ARG A 156 -0.84 -14.37 17.55
CA ARG A 156 0.11 -13.30 17.34
C ARG A 156 -0.56 -12.18 16.59
N ALA A 157 -0.44 -10.96 17.05
CA ALA A 157 -0.91 -9.77 16.38
C ALA A 157 0.20 -8.76 16.23
N PHE A 158 0.13 -7.98 15.17
CA PHE A 158 1.05 -6.89 14.88
C PHE A 158 0.30 -5.57 14.79
N TYR A 159 0.92 -4.49 15.21
CA TYR A 159 0.50 -3.15 14.87
C TYR A 159 1.67 -2.20 14.70
N ASN A 160 1.47 -1.23 13.83
CA ASN A 160 2.46 -0.23 13.50
C ASN A 160 2.07 1.11 14.10
N ALA A 161 2.86 1.59 15.07
CA ALA A 161 2.66 2.91 15.67
C ALA A 161 3.37 4.03 14.88
N ASP A 162 4.24 3.68 13.93
CA ASP A 162 5.04 4.62 13.14
C ASP A 162 4.28 5.17 11.93
N GLY A 163 3.45 4.36 11.30
CA GLY A 163 2.75 4.72 10.08
C GLY A 163 1.57 3.82 9.76
N GLU A 164 0.79 4.16 8.76
CA GLU A 164 -0.15 3.26 8.13
C GLU A 164 0.57 2.37 7.11
N LEU A 165 0.03 1.16 6.88
CA LEU A 165 0.59 0.19 5.94
C LEU A 165 -0.31 0.05 4.72
N LEU A 166 0.23 0.30 3.53
CA LEU A 166 -0.40 -0.07 2.26
C LEU A 166 0.23 -1.39 1.81
N ILE A 167 -0.57 -2.45 1.77
CA ILE A 167 -0.16 -3.83 1.46
C ILE A 167 -0.60 -4.16 0.05
N VAL A 168 0.33 -4.64 -0.78
CA VAL A 168 0.12 -5.00 -2.19
C VAL A 168 0.50 -6.47 -2.40
N PRO A 169 -0.44 -7.42 -2.27
CA PRO A 169 -0.15 -8.82 -2.55
C PRO A 169 0.25 -9.04 -4.02
N GLN A 170 1.31 -9.80 -4.23
CA GLN A 170 1.76 -10.21 -5.56
C GLN A 170 1.48 -11.68 -5.82
N GLN A 171 1.72 -12.54 -4.83
CA GLN A 171 1.45 -13.98 -4.88
C GLN A 171 0.81 -14.42 -3.56
N GLY A 172 -0.22 -15.25 -3.65
CA GLY A 172 -0.97 -15.74 -2.52
C GLY A 172 -1.95 -14.70 -1.95
N ALA A 173 -3.14 -15.14 -1.60
CA ALA A 173 -4.16 -14.32 -0.98
C ALA A 173 -3.95 -14.26 0.54
N LEU A 174 -4.25 -13.09 1.12
CA LEU A 174 -4.17 -12.83 2.55
C LEU A 174 -5.57 -12.68 3.15
N ARG A 175 -5.74 -13.16 4.36
CA ARG A 175 -6.84 -12.77 5.25
C ARG A 175 -6.28 -11.94 6.39
N LEU A 176 -6.68 -10.68 6.45
CA LEU A 176 -6.28 -9.73 7.48
C LEU A 176 -7.37 -9.70 8.55
N PHE A 177 -7.14 -10.34 9.69
CA PHE A 177 -7.96 -10.18 10.88
C PHE A 177 -7.53 -8.91 11.57
N THR A 178 -8.42 -7.95 11.68
CA THR A 178 -8.16 -6.67 12.37
C THR A 178 -9.10 -6.50 13.56
N GLU A 179 -8.79 -5.56 14.45
CA GLU A 179 -9.70 -5.21 15.57
C GLU A 179 -11.07 -4.71 15.08
N MET A 180 -11.20 -4.31 13.81
CA MET A 180 -12.44 -3.74 13.27
C MET A 180 -13.20 -4.71 12.35
N GLY A 181 -12.66 -5.92 12.12
CA GLY A 181 -13.23 -6.94 11.25
C GLY A 181 -12.19 -7.55 10.31
N VAL A 182 -12.65 -8.32 9.33
CA VAL A 182 -11.80 -9.17 8.50
C VAL A 182 -11.82 -8.70 7.05
N LEU A 183 -10.65 -8.62 6.42
CA LEU A 183 -10.49 -8.32 5.01
C LEU A 183 -9.75 -9.46 4.30
N ARG A 184 -10.33 -10.00 3.23
CA ARG A 184 -9.63 -10.86 2.28
C ARG A 184 -9.03 -9.99 1.18
N VAL A 185 -7.74 -10.16 0.89
CA VAL A 185 -7.00 -9.37 -0.09
C VAL A 185 -6.22 -10.30 -1.00
N GLU A 186 -6.49 -10.22 -2.29
CA GLU A 186 -5.90 -11.08 -3.33
C GLU A 186 -4.87 -10.30 -4.16
N PRO A 187 -3.99 -10.96 -4.93
CA PRO A 187 -3.20 -10.28 -5.96
C PRO A 187 -4.06 -9.41 -6.87
N GLN A 188 -3.57 -8.22 -7.24
CA GLN A 188 -4.29 -7.14 -7.92
C GLN A 188 -5.33 -6.42 -7.04
N GLN A 189 -5.34 -6.65 -5.73
CA GLN A 189 -6.01 -5.83 -4.73
C GLN A 189 -4.96 -5.21 -3.80
N ILE A 190 -5.36 -4.16 -3.11
CA ILE A 190 -4.57 -3.56 -2.03
C ILE A 190 -5.38 -3.53 -0.75
N ALA A 191 -4.67 -3.48 0.39
CA ALA A 191 -5.27 -3.12 1.66
C ALA A 191 -4.46 -2.00 2.32
N VAL A 192 -5.15 -1.12 3.02
CA VAL A 192 -4.53 -0.13 3.91
C VAL A 192 -4.97 -0.42 5.34
N VAL A 193 -3.98 -0.59 6.21
CA VAL A 193 -4.17 -0.79 7.65
C VAL A 193 -3.74 0.49 8.36
N PRO A 194 -4.65 1.19 9.06
CA PRO A 194 -4.34 2.43 9.77
C PRO A 194 -3.26 2.26 10.83
N ARG A 195 -2.51 3.32 11.09
CA ARG A 195 -1.56 3.43 12.22
C ARG A 195 -2.26 3.05 13.54
N GLY A 196 -1.63 2.16 14.30
CA GLY A 196 -2.09 1.76 15.62
C GLY A 196 -3.14 0.64 15.64
N LEU A 197 -3.71 0.25 14.51
CA LEU A 197 -4.67 -0.84 14.43
C LEU A 197 -3.96 -2.20 14.48
N ARG A 198 -4.38 -3.06 15.41
CA ARG A 198 -3.85 -4.42 15.55
C ARG A 198 -4.44 -5.33 14.49
N PHE A 199 -3.57 -6.18 13.91
CA PHE A 199 -4.00 -7.16 12.92
C PHE A 199 -3.11 -8.41 12.97
N ARG A 200 -3.63 -9.53 12.44
CA ARG A 200 -2.87 -10.73 12.10
C ARG A 200 -3.12 -11.12 10.66
N VAL A 201 -2.16 -11.81 10.07
CA VAL A 201 -2.21 -12.26 8.67
C VAL A 201 -2.33 -13.78 8.63
N GLU A 202 -3.37 -14.27 7.99
CA GLU A 202 -3.53 -15.66 7.60
C GLU A 202 -3.24 -15.82 6.11
N LEU A 203 -2.45 -16.82 5.75
CA LEU A 203 -2.08 -17.16 4.38
C LEU A 203 -3.12 -18.15 3.81
N ILE A 204 -3.97 -17.70 2.91
CA ILE A 204 -5.04 -18.53 2.34
C ILE A 204 -4.47 -19.66 1.48
N ASP A 205 -3.41 -19.37 0.71
CA ASP A 205 -2.79 -20.28 -0.23
C ASP A 205 -1.52 -20.95 0.34
N GLY A 206 -1.32 -20.91 1.66
CA GLY A 206 -0.19 -21.51 2.36
C GLY A 206 1.12 -20.75 2.25
N ALA A 207 1.31 -19.91 1.25
CA ALA A 207 2.45 -19.01 1.11
C ALA A 207 2.04 -17.74 0.39
N ALA A 208 2.68 -16.62 0.71
CA ALA A 208 2.42 -15.34 0.07
C ALA A 208 3.66 -14.46 0.03
N ARG A 209 3.72 -13.57 -0.94
CA ARG A 209 4.65 -12.44 -1.01
C ARG A 209 4.00 -11.24 -1.65
N GLY A 210 4.60 -10.10 -1.44
CA GLY A 210 4.14 -8.83 -1.98
C GLY A 210 4.95 -7.67 -1.44
N TYR A 211 4.36 -6.49 -1.51
CA TYR A 211 5.02 -5.24 -1.17
C TYR A 211 4.24 -4.52 -0.08
N VAL A 212 4.93 -3.72 0.70
CA VAL A 212 4.33 -2.88 1.74
C VAL A 212 4.97 -1.51 1.69
N CYS A 213 4.15 -0.48 1.54
CA CYS A 213 4.55 0.90 1.84
C CYS A 213 4.14 1.23 3.27
N GLU A 214 5.11 1.62 4.08
CA GLU A 214 4.91 2.16 5.42
C GLU A 214 4.96 3.68 5.35
N ASN A 215 3.81 4.33 5.41
CA ASN A 215 3.67 5.78 5.29
C ASN A 215 3.75 6.44 6.66
N TYR A 216 4.84 7.20 6.94
CA TYR A 216 5.01 7.93 8.20
C TYR A 216 4.27 9.26 8.24
N GLY A 217 3.87 9.78 7.08
CA GLY A 217 3.25 11.10 6.91
C GLY A 217 1.75 11.13 7.19
N ALA A 218 1.08 12.06 6.52
CA ALA A 218 -0.37 12.17 6.53
C ALA A 218 -1.01 10.91 5.93
N LEU A 219 -2.26 10.62 6.36
CA LEU A 219 -3.01 9.47 5.88
C LEU A 219 -3.22 9.50 4.36
N PHE A 220 -3.24 8.32 3.75
CA PHE A 220 -3.67 8.18 2.36
C PHE A 220 -5.10 8.71 2.16
N ARG A 221 -5.27 9.43 1.08
CA ARG A 221 -6.54 9.96 0.61
C ARG A 221 -6.70 9.75 -0.89
N LEU A 222 -7.91 9.95 -1.41
CA LEU A 222 -8.11 10.00 -2.84
C LEU A 222 -7.47 11.27 -3.40
N PRO A 223 -6.80 11.20 -4.56
CA PRO A 223 -6.24 12.38 -5.21
C PRO A 223 -7.32 13.34 -5.67
N ASP A 224 -6.97 14.62 -5.82
CA ASP A 224 -7.85 15.61 -6.38
C ASP A 224 -8.09 15.32 -7.87
N LEU A 225 -9.35 15.37 -8.31
CA LEU A 225 -9.70 15.03 -9.69
C LEU A 225 -9.29 16.13 -10.68
N GLY A 226 -9.28 17.38 -10.25
CA GLY A 226 -8.90 18.51 -11.10
C GLY A 226 -9.69 18.54 -12.41
N PRO A 227 -8.99 18.70 -13.56
CA PRO A 227 -9.66 18.77 -14.86
C PRO A 227 -10.22 17.41 -15.37
N ILE A 228 -9.91 16.28 -14.69
CA ILE A 228 -10.40 14.95 -15.08
C ILE A 228 -11.92 14.84 -14.83
N GLY A 229 -12.44 15.52 -13.81
CA GLY A 229 -13.84 15.45 -13.44
C GLY A 229 -14.18 14.25 -12.57
N SER A 230 -15.46 14.02 -12.32
CA SER A 230 -15.94 13.09 -11.27
C SER A 230 -15.90 11.61 -11.64
N ASN A 231 -15.68 11.25 -12.90
CA ASN A 231 -15.74 9.87 -13.39
C ASN A 231 -14.36 9.26 -13.68
N GLY A 232 -13.29 9.91 -13.28
CA GLY A 232 -11.92 9.42 -13.43
C GLY A 232 -11.38 8.75 -12.19
N LEU A 233 -10.23 8.07 -12.31
CA LEU A 233 -9.44 7.49 -11.22
C LEU A 233 -10.17 6.41 -10.40
N ALA A 234 -9.74 6.16 -9.16
CA ALA A 234 -10.41 5.23 -8.26
C ALA A 234 -11.74 5.80 -7.76
N ASN A 235 -12.80 5.02 -7.88
CA ASN A 235 -14.12 5.45 -7.42
C ASN A 235 -14.27 5.17 -5.93
N PRO A 236 -14.66 6.15 -5.09
CA PRO A 236 -14.84 5.96 -3.65
C PRO A 236 -15.72 4.77 -3.26
N ARG A 237 -16.76 4.47 -4.03
CA ARG A 237 -17.69 3.35 -3.77
C ARG A 237 -17.06 1.96 -3.90
N ASP A 238 -15.91 1.85 -4.58
CA ASP A 238 -15.25 0.57 -4.85
C ASP A 238 -14.22 0.21 -3.76
N PHE A 239 -14.02 1.10 -2.79
CA PHE A 239 -13.29 0.80 -1.57
C PHE A 239 -14.21 0.11 -0.57
N GLU A 240 -13.67 -0.85 0.19
CA GLU A 240 -14.45 -1.69 1.08
C GLU A 240 -13.78 -1.76 2.45
N SER A 241 -14.51 -1.39 3.50
CA SER A 241 -14.12 -1.55 4.91
C SER A 241 -14.82 -2.75 5.54
N PRO A 242 -14.23 -3.44 6.53
CA PRO A 242 -14.82 -4.64 7.10
C PRO A 242 -16.06 -4.34 7.96
N VAL A 243 -16.98 -5.29 8.00
CA VAL A 243 -18.03 -5.33 9.02
C VAL A 243 -17.41 -5.80 10.34
N ALA A 244 -17.91 -5.30 11.47
CA ALA A 244 -17.44 -5.70 12.80
C ALA A 244 -17.48 -7.22 12.96
N TRP A 245 -16.39 -7.76 13.49
CA TRP A 245 -16.22 -9.16 13.87
C TRP A 245 -15.31 -9.20 15.10
N TYR A 246 -15.54 -10.13 16.02
CA TYR A 246 -14.74 -10.22 17.25
C TYR A 246 -14.49 -11.64 17.69
N GLU A 247 -13.44 -11.82 18.47
CA GLU A 247 -13.11 -13.03 19.22
C GLU A 247 -13.28 -12.77 20.72
N ASP A 248 -13.93 -13.69 21.44
CA ASP A 248 -13.89 -13.75 22.90
C ASP A 248 -13.04 -14.97 23.30
N ASP A 249 -11.72 -14.76 23.30
CA ASP A 249 -10.71 -15.79 23.53
C ASP A 249 -9.76 -15.33 24.64
N ASP A 250 -9.76 -16.05 25.76
CA ASP A 250 -8.93 -15.81 26.94
C ASP A 250 -7.59 -16.58 26.91
N THR A 251 -7.12 -16.93 25.72
CA THR A 251 -5.78 -17.52 25.56
C THR A 251 -4.70 -16.45 25.37
N PRO A 252 -3.44 -16.71 25.78
CA PRO A 252 -2.37 -15.75 25.60
C PRO A 252 -2.09 -15.45 24.12
N PHE A 253 -1.93 -14.15 23.81
CA PHE A 253 -1.52 -13.62 22.53
C PHE A 253 -0.21 -12.83 22.62
N GLU A 254 0.71 -13.08 21.69
CA GLU A 254 1.85 -12.22 21.48
C GLU A 254 1.42 -10.98 20.70
N ILE A 255 1.73 -9.80 21.22
CA ILE A 255 1.52 -8.53 20.52
C ILE A 255 2.88 -7.97 20.13
N VAL A 256 3.12 -7.85 18.84
CA VAL A 256 4.31 -7.20 18.29
C VAL A 256 3.95 -5.79 17.87
N GLN A 257 4.69 -4.83 18.39
CA GLN A 257 4.52 -3.40 18.07
C GLN A 257 5.76 -2.89 17.36
N LYS A 258 5.58 -2.20 16.23
CA LYS A 258 6.61 -1.34 15.68
C LYS A 258 6.44 0.07 16.25
N PHE A 259 7.46 0.58 16.94
CA PHE A 259 7.46 1.90 17.55
C PHE A 259 8.82 2.56 17.41
N CYS A 260 8.83 3.75 16.82
CA CYS A 260 10.01 4.55 16.53
C CYS A 260 11.11 3.71 15.86
N GLY A 261 10.73 2.99 14.78
CA GLY A 261 11.63 2.17 13.97
C GLY A 261 12.08 0.84 14.58
N ARG A 262 11.60 0.49 15.77
CA ARG A 262 12.00 -0.73 16.47
C ARG A 262 10.79 -1.61 16.75
N LEU A 263 11.04 -2.92 16.78
CA LEU A 263 10.05 -3.90 17.20
C LEU A 263 10.10 -4.14 18.70
N TRP A 264 8.93 -4.18 19.28
CA TRP A 264 8.67 -4.46 20.69
C TRP A 264 7.65 -5.59 20.80
N THR A 265 7.67 -6.33 21.88
CA THR A 265 6.71 -7.41 22.13
C THR A 265 6.21 -7.41 23.56
N THR A 266 4.96 -7.84 23.72
CA THR A 266 4.35 -8.19 25.00
C THR A 266 3.44 -9.39 24.80
N THR A 267 3.06 -10.07 25.88
CA THR A 267 2.07 -11.13 25.86
C THR A 267 0.89 -10.69 26.72
N GLN A 268 -0.28 -10.56 26.12
CA GLN A 268 -1.53 -10.34 26.85
C GLN A 268 -2.31 -11.64 27.00
N SER A 269 -3.20 -11.71 27.99
CA SER A 269 -3.92 -12.93 28.37
C SER A 269 -5.13 -13.27 27.49
N HIS A 270 -5.40 -12.51 26.44
CA HIS A 270 -6.60 -12.61 25.63
C HIS A 270 -6.32 -12.16 24.18
N SER A 271 -7.24 -12.49 23.28
CA SER A 271 -7.21 -11.99 21.89
C SER A 271 -7.36 -10.46 21.87
N PRO A 272 -6.57 -9.74 21.04
CA PRO A 272 -6.77 -8.31 20.82
C PRO A 272 -7.93 -8.00 19.86
N PHE A 273 -8.52 -9.01 19.23
CA PHE A 273 -9.61 -8.88 18.25
C PHE A 273 -10.98 -8.93 18.93
N ASP A 274 -11.16 -8.18 20.00
CA ASP A 274 -12.28 -8.24 20.93
C ASP A 274 -13.27 -7.07 20.79
N VAL A 275 -13.30 -6.39 19.64
CA VAL A 275 -14.16 -5.23 19.36
C VAL A 275 -15.52 -5.71 18.84
N ALA A 276 -16.54 -5.70 19.69
CA ALA A 276 -17.88 -6.18 19.36
C ALA A 276 -18.68 -5.23 18.45
N ALA A 277 -18.33 -3.94 18.44
CA ALA A 277 -18.95 -2.93 17.59
C ALA A 277 -18.02 -1.74 17.40
N TRP A 278 -18.20 -1.03 16.28
CA TRP A 278 -17.47 0.22 16.04
C TRP A 278 -18.24 1.15 15.10
N HIS A 279 -17.95 2.44 15.17
CA HIS A 279 -18.38 3.42 14.20
C HIS A 279 -17.34 4.51 14.01
N GLY A 280 -17.29 5.11 12.84
CA GLY A 280 -16.36 6.21 12.51
C GLY A 280 -15.90 6.18 11.07
N ASN A 281 -14.90 7.01 10.75
CA ASN A 281 -14.37 7.18 9.41
C ASN A 281 -12.87 6.84 9.29
N LEU A 282 -12.30 6.23 10.33
CA LEU A 282 -10.97 5.63 10.33
C LEU A 282 -11.16 4.11 10.43
N ALA A 283 -10.90 3.39 9.37
CA ALA A 283 -11.02 1.95 9.32
C ALA A 283 -10.02 1.39 8.31
N PRO A 284 -9.61 0.12 8.44
CA PRO A 284 -8.87 -0.53 7.38
C PRO A 284 -9.78 -0.68 6.15
N TYR A 285 -9.18 -0.71 5.00
CA TYR A 285 -9.93 -0.88 3.75
C TYR A 285 -9.13 -1.65 2.72
N ARG A 286 -9.84 -2.23 1.74
CA ARG A 286 -9.27 -2.81 0.53
C ARG A 286 -9.82 -2.12 -0.70
N TYR A 287 -9.08 -2.25 -1.82
CA TYR A 287 -9.51 -1.78 -3.13
C TYR A 287 -9.03 -2.75 -4.22
N ASP A 288 -9.91 -3.02 -5.19
CA ASP A 288 -9.59 -3.85 -6.35
C ASP A 288 -9.06 -2.96 -7.49
N LEU A 289 -7.76 -3.09 -7.80
CA LEU A 289 -7.06 -2.29 -8.81
C LEU A 289 -7.65 -2.47 -10.21
N ARG A 290 -8.33 -3.58 -10.48
CA ARG A 290 -9.01 -3.85 -11.76
C ARG A 290 -10.21 -2.95 -12.01
N ARG A 291 -10.70 -2.25 -10.96
CA ARG A 291 -11.82 -1.29 -11.03
C ARG A 291 -11.38 0.13 -11.28
N PHE A 292 -10.07 0.36 -11.44
CA PHE A 292 -9.55 1.69 -11.67
C PHE A 292 -10.01 2.22 -13.04
N ASN A 293 -10.57 3.43 -13.07
CA ASN A 293 -11.03 4.06 -14.29
C ASN A 293 -9.90 4.82 -14.99
N THR A 294 -9.16 4.11 -15.83
CA THR A 294 -8.01 4.63 -16.55
C THR A 294 -8.46 5.63 -17.62
N ILE A 295 -7.84 6.82 -17.63
CA ILE A 295 -8.11 7.86 -18.62
C ILE A 295 -6.86 8.08 -19.46
N ASN A 296 -6.98 7.87 -20.79
CA ASN A 296 -5.95 8.21 -21.77
C ASN A 296 -6.47 9.27 -22.72
N THR A 297 -5.57 10.04 -23.32
CA THR A 297 -5.92 10.92 -24.42
C THR A 297 -6.20 10.11 -25.67
N VAL A 298 -7.02 10.69 -26.54
CA VAL A 298 -7.42 10.07 -27.81
C VAL A 298 -6.91 10.83 -29.01
N SER A 299 -6.42 12.06 -28.84
CA SER A 299 -5.93 12.87 -29.94
C SER A 299 -4.69 13.64 -29.54
N PHE A 300 -3.79 13.78 -30.50
CA PHE A 300 -2.55 14.53 -30.49
C PHE A 300 -1.45 13.90 -29.62
N ASP A 301 -1.48 14.02 -28.30
CA ASP A 301 -0.42 13.53 -27.42
C ASP A 301 -0.99 12.67 -26.29
N HIS A 302 -0.19 11.79 -25.70
CA HIS A 302 -0.66 11.02 -24.52
C HIS A 302 -0.26 11.71 -23.21
N PRO A 303 -1.07 11.57 -22.15
CA PRO A 303 -0.77 12.17 -20.87
C PRO A 303 0.35 11.42 -20.16
N ASP A 304 0.97 12.06 -19.18
CA ASP A 304 1.86 11.44 -18.23
C ASP A 304 1.15 10.29 -17.49
N PRO A 305 1.72 9.06 -17.48
CA PRO A 305 1.06 7.91 -16.83
C PRO A 305 0.97 8.02 -15.31
N SER A 306 1.70 8.91 -14.64
CA SER A 306 1.55 9.14 -13.20
C SER A 306 0.19 9.72 -12.80
N ILE A 307 -0.65 10.14 -13.77
CA ILE A 307 -2.06 10.46 -13.49
C ILE A 307 -2.88 9.24 -13.00
N PHE A 308 -2.38 8.02 -13.16
CA PHE A 308 -3.05 6.80 -12.68
C PHE A 308 -2.87 6.58 -11.17
N THR A 309 -2.88 7.65 -10.40
CA THR A 309 -2.76 7.64 -8.95
C THR A 309 -4.05 7.14 -8.30
N VAL A 310 -3.94 6.06 -7.55
CA VAL A 310 -5.04 5.47 -6.78
C VAL A 310 -5.24 6.19 -5.46
N LEU A 311 -4.14 6.39 -4.73
CA LEU A 311 -4.10 7.04 -3.41
C LEU A 311 -2.91 7.99 -3.34
N THR A 312 -3.07 9.07 -2.59
CA THR A 312 -2.02 10.04 -2.30
C THR A 312 -1.92 10.32 -0.81
N ALA A 313 -0.71 10.32 -0.27
CA ALA A 313 -0.40 10.86 1.05
C ALA A 313 0.29 12.22 0.85
N PRO A 314 -0.34 13.33 1.20
CA PRO A 314 0.25 14.65 0.95
C PRO A 314 1.52 14.88 1.77
N SER A 315 2.44 15.68 1.24
CA SER A 315 3.59 16.19 1.97
C SER A 315 3.36 17.63 2.46
N ASP A 316 4.32 18.17 3.19
CA ASP A 316 4.34 19.57 3.63
C ASP A 316 4.69 20.54 2.48
N THR A 317 5.15 20.04 1.33
CA THR A 317 5.51 20.85 0.17
C THR A 317 4.41 20.72 -0.89
N PRO A 318 3.67 21.79 -1.18
CA PRO A 318 2.62 21.76 -2.20
C PRO A 318 3.12 21.26 -3.57
N GLY A 319 2.30 20.44 -4.24
CA GLY A 319 2.62 19.88 -5.57
C GLY A 319 3.55 18.67 -5.54
N THR A 320 3.86 18.15 -4.34
CA THR A 320 4.60 16.89 -4.17
C THR A 320 3.94 16.04 -3.09
N ALA A 321 4.04 14.72 -3.21
CA ALA A 321 3.50 13.80 -2.22
C ALA A 321 4.58 13.27 -1.26
N ASN A 322 4.16 12.91 -0.04
CA ASN A 322 4.93 12.02 0.82
C ASN A 322 4.99 10.63 0.16
N CYS A 323 3.84 10.15 -0.34
CA CYS A 323 3.75 8.96 -1.17
C CYS A 323 2.51 9.03 -2.06
N ASP A 324 2.70 8.87 -3.35
CA ASP A 324 1.64 8.52 -4.29
C ASP A 324 1.71 7.02 -4.58
N PHE A 325 0.55 6.37 -4.58
CA PHE A 325 0.39 5.00 -5.07
C PHE A 325 -0.23 5.05 -6.45
N VAL A 326 0.61 4.80 -7.46
CA VAL A 326 0.27 4.85 -8.88
C VAL A 326 0.21 3.43 -9.43
N ILE A 327 -0.69 3.15 -10.39
CA ILE A 327 -0.76 1.84 -11.04
C ILE A 327 -0.67 1.96 -12.55
N PHE A 328 -0.24 0.88 -13.19
CA PHE A 328 -0.20 0.74 -14.64
C PHE A 328 -1.06 -0.48 -15.03
N PRO A 329 -2.40 -0.29 -15.10
CA PRO A 329 -3.34 -1.36 -15.34
C PRO A 329 -3.53 -1.64 -16.83
N PRO A 330 -4.25 -2.72 -17.21
CA PRO A 330 -4.74 -2.92 -18.57
C PRO A 330 -5.52 -1.70 -19.05
N ARG A 331 -5.23 -1.25 -20.28
CA ARG A 331 -5.81 0.00 -20.81
C ARG A 331 -5.78 0.08 -22.32
N TRP A 332 -6.65 0.91 -22.88
CA TRP A 332 -6.60 1.27 -24.29
C TRP A 332 -5.54 2.35 -24.55
N MET A 333 -4.73 2.11 -25.57
CA MET A 333 -3.79 3.07 -26.13
C MET A 333 -4.33 3.55 -27.47
N VAL A 334 -4.75 4.80 -27.52
CA VAL A 334 -5.48 5.37 -28.64
C VAL A 334 -4.92 6.73 -29.11
N ALA A 335 -3.86 7.23 -28.48
CA ALA A 335 -3.21 8.48 -28.86
C ALA A 335 -2.76 8.44 -30.32
N GLU A 336 -3.16 9.43 -31.10
CA GLU A 336 -2.76 9.58 -32.49
C GLU A 336 -1.41 10.32 -32.58
N ASP A 337 -0.61 9.94 -33.53
CA ASP A 337 0.70 10.54 -33.86
C ASP A 337 1.61 10.88 -32.67
N SER A 338 1.57 10.02 -31.65
CA SER A 338 2.31 10.21 -30.40
C SER A 338 3.08 8.95 -30.02
N PHE A 339 4.28 9.14 -29.49
CA PHE A 339 5.09 8.08 -28.90
C PHE A 339 4.38 7.50 -27.69
N ARG A 340 3.96 6.22 -27.70
CA ARG A 340 3.01 5.66 -26.74
C ARG A 340 3.59 5.15 -25.43
N PRO A 341 4.80 4.54 -25.36
CA PRO A 341 5.45 4.27 -24.09
C PRO A 341 5.76 5.59 -23.34
N PRO A 342 5.97 5.55 -22.04
CA PRO A 342 6.51 6.70 -21.33
C PRO A 342 7.80 7.16 -22.00
N TRP A 343 7.91 8.45 -22.28
CA TRP A 343 9.12 9.03 -22.87
C TRP A 343 10.28 9.03 -21.87
N PHE A 344 11.50 9.23 -22.33
CA PHE A 344 12.64 9.44 -21.44
C PHE A 344 12.42 10.69 -20.60
N HIS A 345 12.61 10.57 -19.28
CA HIS A 345 12.36 11.67 -18.38
C HIS A 345 13.28 11.68 -17.17
N ARG A 346 13.23 12.77 -16.43
CA ARG A 346 13.84 12.98 -15.12
C ARG A 346 12.80 13.65 -14.24
N ASN A 347 12.42 12.99 -13.16
CA ASN A 347 11.36 13.43 -12.25
C ASN A 347 11.96 14.03 -10.97
N VAL A 348 11.31 15.04 -10.38
CA VAL A 348 11.65 15.54 -9.04
C VAL A 348 11.30 14.55 -7.95
N MET A 349 10.41 13.60 -8.22
CA MET A 349 10.01 12.52 -7.34
C MET A 349 10.91 11.30 -7.56
N SER A 350 11.09 10.50 -6.52
CA SER A 350 11.71 9.18 -6.61
C SER A 350 10.65 8.11 -6.80
N GLU A 351 10.95 7.08 -7.57
CA GLU A 351 10.02 6.08 -8.03
C GLU A 351 10.48 4.68 -7.62
N PHE A 352 9.77 4.04 -6.70
CA PHE A 352 9.92 2.61 -6.43
C PHE A 352 8.79 1.84 -7.12
N MET A 353 9.15 1.00 -8.07
CA MET A 353 8.21 0.27 -8.91
C MET A 353 8.19 -1.22 -8.56
N GLY A 354 7.01 -1.84 -8.61
CA GLY A 354 6.81 -3.28 -8.49
C GLY A 354 5.91 -3.82 -9.61
N LEU A 355 6.10 -5.07 -9.97
CA LEU A 355 5.26 -5.77 -10.94
C LEU A 355 4.42 -6.82 -10.24
N ILE A 356 3.10 -6.63 -10.24
CA ILE A 356 2.16 -7.56 -9.62
C ILE A 356 1.87 -8.74 -10.55
N HIS A 357 1.63 -8.44 -11.86
CA HIS A 357 1.17 -9.44 -12.81
C HIS A 357 1.63 -9.12 -14.24
N GLY A 358 1.93 -10.16 -15.03
CA GLY A 358 2.20 -10.05 -16.45
C GLY A 358 3.54 -9.43 -16.80
N ALA A 359 3.57 -8.55 -17.78
CA ALA A 359 4.74 -7.83 -18.25
C ALA A 359 4.51 -6.32 -18.21
N TYR A 360 5.58 -5.56 -17.99
CA TYR A 360 5.54 -4.10 -18.03
C TYR A 360 5.83 -3.60 -19.47
N ASP A 361 5.00 -2.72 -19.99
CA ASP A 361 4.99 -2.28 -21.39
C ASP A 361 6.23 -1.49 -21.83
N ALA A 362 6.96 -0.88 -20.91
CA ALA A 362 8.19 -0.15 -21.22
C ALA A 362 9.46 -1.02 -21.19
N LYS A 363 9.38 -2.25 -20.64
CA LYS A 363 10.52 -3.17 -20.48
C LYS A 363 10.05 -4.61 -20.45
N GLU A 364 10.10 -5.29 -21.57
CA GLU A 364 9.70 -6.69 -21.68
C GLU A 364 10.66 -7.67 -20.99
N GLY A 365 11.94 -7.29 -20.85
CA GLY A 365 12.99 -8.14 -20.30
C GLY A 365 13.45 -7.75 -18.92
N GLY A 366 13.78 -8.76 -18.08
CA GLY A 366 14.46 -8.56 -16.79
C GLY A 366 13.60 -7.99 -15.65
N PHE A 367 12.31 -7.74 -15.87
CA PHE A 367 11.38 -7.27 -14.82
C PHE A 367 10.24 -8.27 -14.68
N ALA A 368 10.39 -9.20 -13.74
CA ALA A 368 9.41 -10.27 -13.50
C ALA A 368 8.39 -9.88 -12.42
N PRO A 369 7.17 -10.47 -12.42
CA PRO A 369 6.23 -10.33 -11.32
C PRO A 369 6.86 -10.70 -9.97
N GLY A 370 6.79 -9.80 -8.99
CA GLY A 370 7.47 -9.91 -7.70
C GLY A 370 8.82 -9.21 -7.63
N GLY A 371 9.39 -8.78 -8.75
CA GLY A 371 10.58 -7.94 -8.81
C GLY A 371 10.29 -6.47 -8.50
N ALA A 372 11.34 -5.69 -8.34
CA ALA A 372 11.26 -4.26 -8.02
C ALA A 372 12.32 -3.44 -8.75
N SER A 373 12.07 -2.14 -8.93
CA SER A 373 13.08 -1.17 -9.38
C SER A 373 12.99 0.14 -8.61
N LEU A 374 14.10 0.87 -8.55
CA LEU A 374 14.18 2.18 -7.92
C LEU A 374 14.88 3.15 -8.85
N HIS A 375 14.21 4.26 -9.15
CA HIS A 375 14.76 5.42 -9.83
C HIS A 375 14.65 6.61 -8.88
N ASN A 376 15.76 7.05 -8.33
CA ASN A 376 15.77 8.22 -7.47
C ASN A 376 15.54 9.51 -8.28
N CYS A 377 15.16 10.57 -7.58
CA CYS A 377 14.89 11.86 -8.20
C CYS A 377 16.00 12.29 -9.15
N MET A 378 15.63 12.86 -10.30
CA MET A 378 16.50 13.31 -11.37
C MET A 378 17.35 12.22 -12.04
N SER A 379 17.17 10.94 -11.73
CA SER A 379 17.76 9.85 -12.51
C SER A 379 17.07 9.72 -13.87
N GLY A 380 17.81 9.87 -14.97
CA GLY A 380 17.27 9.72 -16.32
C GLY A 380 16.90 8.26 -16.61
N HIS A 381 15.65 8.02 -17.00
CA HIS A 381 15.16 6.68 -17.37
C HIS A 381 14.02 6.76 -18.40
N GLY A 382 13.56 5.62 -18.86
CA GLY A 382 12.53 5.52 -19.89
C GLY A 382 12.48 4.11 -20.49
N PRO A 383 11.91 3.93 -21.68
CA PRO A 383 11.84 2.63 -22.32
C PRO A 383 13.25 2.08 -22.61
N ASP A 384 13.39 0.76 -22.57
CA ASP A 384 14.58 0.10 -23.09
C ASP A 384 14.66 0.23 -24.62
N ARG A 385 15.80 -0.11 -25.20
CA ARG A 385 16.00 0.03 -26.65
C ARG A 385 15.01 -0.78 -27.49
N PRO A 386 14.72 -2.06 -27.20
CA PRO A 386 13.73 -2.83 -27.96
C PRO A 386 12.33 -2.20 -27.93
N SER A 387 11.87 -1.77 -26.77
CA SER A 387 10.57 -1.10 -26.60
C SER A 387 10.52 0.24 -27.36
N TYR A 388 11.58 1.03 -27.28
CA TYR A 388 11.69 2.29 -28.03
C TYR A 388 11.64 2.06 -29.53
N GLU A 389 12.48 1.17 -30.08
CA GLU A 389 12.53 0.90 -31.52
C GLU A 389 11.21 0.28 -32.02
N GLY A 390 10.58 -0.56 -31.21
CA GLY A 390 9.25 -1.10 -31.49
C GLY A 390 8.19 -0.01 -31.60
N ALA A 391 8.19 0.91 -30.64
CA ALA A 391 7.27 2.04 -30.60
C ALA A 391 7.42 3.00 -31.78
N VAL A 392 8.65 3.32 -32.15
CA VAL A 392 8.94 4.20 -33.31
C VAL A 392 8.45 3.60 -34.63
N ARG A 393 8.51 2.27 -34.76
CA ARG A 393 8.07 1.54 -35.96
C ARG A 393 6.61 1.14 -35.95
N ALA A 394 5.93 1.30 -34.83
CA ALA A 394 4.56 0.81 -34.67
C ALA A 394 3.58 1.57 -35.56
N GLU A 395 2.66 0.83 -36.18
CA GLU A 395 1.47 1.43 -36.78
C GLU A 395 0.54 1.94 -35.68
N LEU A 396 0.32 3.25 -35.63
CA LEU A 396 -0.50 3.88 -34.61
C LEU A 396 -1.98 3.64 -34.87
N LYS A 397 -2.51 2.57 -34.26
CA LYS A 397 -3.93 2.24 -34.22
C LYS A 397 -4.35 1.96 -32.78
N PRO A 398 -5.65 2.06 -32.47
CA PRO A 398 -6.12 1.66 -31.14
C PRO A 398 -5.71 0.21 -30.84
N HIS A 399 -5.05 -0.01 -29.70
CA HIS A 399 -4.78 -1.35 -29.19
C HIS A 399 -4.98 -1.36 -27.67
N ARG A 400 -5.28 -2.52 -27.13
CA ARG A 400 -5.43 -2.69 -25.69
C ARG A 400 -4.18 -3.36 -25.11
N ILE A 401 -3.55 -2.69 -24.16
CA ILE A 401 -2.54 -3.32 -23.31
C ILE A 401 -3.30 -4.22 -22.33
N GLU A 402 -2.96 -5.49 -22.32
CA GLU A 402 -3.58 -6.52 -21.48
C GLU A 402 -2.53 -7.28 -20.70
N ASN A 403 -2.97 -8.11 -19.76
CA ASN A 403 -2.10 -9.00 -19.01
C ASN A 403 -0.92 -8.26 -18.34
N THR A 404 -1.21 -7.14 -17.71
CA THR A 404 -0.23 -6.33 -16.98
C THR A 404 -0.87 -5.71 -15.74
N MET A 405 -0.13 -5.61 -14.66
CA MET A 405 -0.44 -4.78 -13.50
C MET A 405 0.87 -4.47 -12.79
N ALA A 406 1.40 -3.30 -13.05
CA ALA A 406 2.51 -2.74 -12.30
C ALA A 406 2.01 -1.63 -11.38
N PHE A 407 2.82 -1.25 -10.41
CA PHE A 407 2.54 -0.11 -9.53
C PHE A 407 3.83 0.64 -9.21
N MET A 408 3.65 1.84 -8.65
CA MET A 408 4.75 2.69 -8.23
C MET A 408 4.39 3.34 -6.88
N PHE A 409 5.36 3.36 -5.96
CA PHE A 409 5.40 4.28 -4.84
C PHE A 409 6.25 5.46 -5.25
N GLU A 410 5.64 6.60 -5.48
CA GLU A 410 6.29 7.82 -5.90
C GLU A 410 6.37 8.80 -4.73
N SER A 411 7.56 9.36 -4.49
CA SER A 411 7.79 10.21 -3.31
C SER A 411 8.70 11.38 -3.62
N ARG A 412 8.44 12.52 -2.97
CA ARG A 412 9.34 13.68 -3.01
C ARG A 412 10.73 13.40 -2.42
N PHE A 413 10.85 12.35 -1.64
CA PHE A 413 12.10 12.04 -0.94
C PHE A 413 13.04 11.19 -1.80
N VAL A 414 14.34 11.39 -1.63
CA VAL A 414 15.36 10.48 -2.15
C VAL A 414 15.33 9.20 -1.31
N PHE A 415 15.14 8.07 -1.94
CA PHE A 415 15.18 6.79 -1.26
C PHE A 415 16.61 6.32 -1.02
N HIS A 416 16.86 5.91 0.21
CA HIS A 416 18.10 5.28 0.64
C HIS A 416 17.88 3.76 0.64
N PRO A 417 18.65 2.99 -0.14
CA PRO A 417 18.60 1.54 -0.06
C PRO A 417 19.12 1.07 1.31
N THR A 418 18.57 -0.03 1.80
CA THR A 418 19.15 -0.72 2.95
C THR A 418 20.38 -1.51 2.53
N ARG A 419 21.19 -1.93 3.50
CA ARG A 419 22.35 -2.80 3.25
C ARG A 419 21.90 -4.11 2.58
N PHE A 420 20.79 -4.70 3.04
CA PHE A 420 20.23 -5.88 2.38
C PHE A 420 19.97 -5.63 0.89
N ALA A 421 19.27 -4.54 0.56
CA ALA A 421 18.90 -4.24 -0.83
C ALA A 421 20.14 -3.93 -1.71
N ALA A 422 21.18 -3.34 -1.13
CA ALA A 422 22.42 -3.02 -1.86
C ALA A 422 23.31 -4.27 -2.09
N ASP A 423 23.36 -5.18 -1.12
CA ASP A 423 24.33 -6.29 -1.12
C ASP A 423 23.72 -7.63 -1.55
N THR A 424 22.39 -7.72 -1.69
CA THR A 424 21.72 -8.96 -2.08
C THR A 424 22.07 -9.40 -3.50
N PRO A 425 22.26 -10.70 -3.77
CA PRO A 425 22.44 -11.20 -5.13
C PRO A 425 21.21 -11.03 -6.03
N LEU A 426 20.06 -10.62 -5.47
CA LEU A 426 18.87 -10.27 -6.23
C LEU A 426 19.01 -8.92 -6.95
N CYS A 427 19.98 -8.07 -6.58
CA CYS A 427 20.23 -6.80 -7.25
C CYS A 427 20.89 -7.05 -8.61
N GLN A 428 20.22 -6.61 -9.69
CA GLN A 428 20.69 -6.79 -11.07
C GLN A 428 21.79 -5.77 -11.39
N LEU A 429 23.03 -6.23 -11.49
CA LEU A 429 24.19 -5.38 -11.74
C LEU A 429 24.29 -4.88 -13.21
N ASP A 430 23.56 -5.52 -14.11
CA ASP A 430 23.50 -5.24 -15.56
C ASP A 430 22.26 -4.43 -15.97
N TYR A 431 21.52 -3.90 -15.01
CA TYR A 431 20.26 -3.19 -15.31
C TYR A 431 20.44 -2.03 -16.28
N ASP A 432 21.55 -1.31 -16.19
CA ASP A 432 21.83 -0.16 -17.05
C ASP A 432 22.16 -0.54 -18.50
N ASP A 433 22.50 -1.79 -18.78
CA ASP A 433 22.83 -2.27 -20.13
C ASP A 433 21.65 -2.14 -21.10
N CYS A 434 20.40 -2.14 -20.59
CA CYS A 434 19.21 -1.95 -21.42
C CYS A 434 19.14 -0.59 -22.14
N TRP A 435 19.98 0.37 -21.75
CA TRP A 435 20.11 1.70 -22.37
C TRP A 435 21.46 1.93 -23.05
N ALA A 436 22.45 1.03 -22.95
CA ALA A 436 23.81 1.25 -23.40
C ALA A 436 23.92 1.42 -24.92
N ASP A 437 23.08 0.75 -25.69
CA ASP A 437 23.21 0.64 -27.16
C ASP A 437 22.40 1.67 -27.96
N PHE A 438 21.85 2.71 -27.34
CA PHE A 438 21.14 3.75 -28.06
C PHE A 438 22.09 4.50 -29.02
N LEU A 439 21.71 4.56 -30.30
CA LEU A 439 22.48 5.24 -31.30
C LEU A 439 22.30 6.76 -31.20
N LYS A 440 23.36 7.49 -31.48
CA LYS A 440 23.29 8.96 -31.61
C LYS A 440 22.38 9.35 -32.78
N ALA A 441 21.47 10.29 -32.56
CA ALA A 441 20.68 10.89 -33.63
C ALA A 441 21.57 11.53 -34.68
N GLN A 442 21.21 11.35 -35.96
CA GLN A 442 21.93 11.96 -37.08
C GLN A 442 21.26 13.28 -37.44
N LEU A 443 21.98 14.36 -37.24
CA LEU A 443 21.53 15.68 -37.65
C LEU A 443 21.86 15.89 -39.13
N PRO A 444 21.07 16.67 -39.91
CA PRO A 444 21.41 17.06 -41.27
C PRO A 444 22.75 17.78 -41.26
N VAL A 445 23.57 17.49 -42.26
CA VAL A 445 24.83 18.23 -42.47
C VAL A 445 24.47 19.66 -42.88
N SER A 446 25.11 20.66 -42.25
CA SER A 446 24.85 22.07 -42.54
C SER A 446 24.96 22.34 -44.06
N GLY A 447 23.83 22.57 -44.71
CA GLY A 447 23.73 22.79 -46.17
C GLY A 447 22.54 22.09 -46.84
N ASP A 448 21.93 21.08 -46.16
CA ASP A 448 20.70 20.46 -46.64
C ASP A 448 19.53 21.09 -45.88
N ASP A 449 18.74 21.94 -46.56
CA ASP A 449 17.45 22.41 -46.03
C ASP A 449 16.54 21.17 -45.82
N PRO A 450 15.90 21.02 -44.68
CA PRO A 450 14.92 19.97 -44.53
C PRO A 450 13.74 20.25 -45.45
N ALA A 451 13.46 19.32 -46.36
CA ALA A 451 12.30 19.34 -47.24
C ALA A 451 10.98 19.21 -46.46
#